data_104642f08bb2682ceff113759da8ee52
#
_entry.id   104642f08bb2682ceff113759da8ee52
#
_cell.length_a   1.000
_cell.length_b   1.000
_cell.length_c   1.000
_cell.angle_alpha   90.00
_cell.angle_beta   90.00
_cell.angle_gamma   90.00
#
_symmetry.space_group_name_H-M   'P 1'
#
loop_
_entity.id
_entity.type
_entity.pdbx_description
1 polymer ?
#
loop_
_entity_poly.entity_id
_entity_poly.type
_entity_poly.pdbx_seq_one_letter_code
_entity_poly.pdbx_strand_id
1 'polypeptide(L)'
;MSGELGEALGQKVTKKMLQDQLTEYVAEKLKQVKMCTLVTSKGDIPRGTPLEYFSDGLTLYISPDPGTKTKNLKANPNTSVSIYNNLYPDWETDWRTVWGIQITGKGELFEEGDLGYDSAYERGREMINFESYYRALGKKDAKLSKGRNILKVTPGKIELLEFGLIPEGFACRQVWQANV
;
A
#
# COMPACT_ATOMS: atom_id res chain seq x y z
N MET A 1 -9.79 -22.91 29.32
CA MET A 1 -9.93 -23.33 27.90
C MET A 1 -9.25 -22.26 27.06
N SER A 2 -8.30 -22.61 26.20
CA SER A 2 -7.73 -21.68 25.25
C SER A 2 -8.79 -21.38 24.20
N GLY A 3 -9.03 -20.09 23.87
CA GLY A 3 -9.92 -19.74 22.77
C GLY A 3 -9.31 -20.15 21.42
N GLU A 4 -10.12 -20.18 20.35
CA GLU A 4 -9.71 -20.59 19.00
C GLU A 4 -8.40 -19.89 18.51
N LEU A 5 -8.23 -18.61 18.77
CA LEU A 5 -7.01 -17.88 18.42
C LEU A 5 -5.79 -18.45 19.16
N GLY A 6 -5.94 -18.75 20.45
CA GLY A 6 -4.84 -19.34 21.24
C GLY A 6 -4.44 -20.72 20.72
N GLU A 7 -5.40 -21.54 20.32
CA GLU A 7 -5.17 -22.85 19.71
C GLU A 7 -4.48 -22.70 18.33
N ALA A 8 -4.96 -21.79 17.49
CA ALA A 8 -4.40 -21.51 16.18
C ALA A 8 -2.92 -21.05 16.28
N LEU A 9 -2.63 -20.10 17.16
CA LEU A 9 -1.27 -19.62 17.40
C LEU A 9 -0.36 -20.72 18.00
N GLY A 10 -0.92 -21.64 18.78
CA GLY A 10 -0.21 -22.77 19.35
C GLY A 10 0.23 -23.83 18.32
N GLN A 11 -0.40 -23.89 17.15
CA GLN A 11 -0.08 -24.86 16.08
C GLN A 11 1.29 -24.69 15.43
N LYS A 12 2.00 -23.56 15.68
CA LYS A 12 3.33 -23.24 15.11
C LYS A 12 3.43 -23.46 13.59
N VAL A 13 2.40 -23.04 12.85
CA VAL A 13 2.39 -23.14 11.40
C VAL A 13 3.53 -22.31 10.80
N THR A 14 4.43 -22.97 10.05
CA THR A 14 5.64 -22.34 9.50
C THR A 14 5.64 -22.27 7.96
N LYS A 15 4.68 -22.95 7.32
CA LYS A 15 4.59 -23.00 5.84
C LYS A 15 4.45 -21.61 5.26
N LYS A 16 5.26 -21.30 4.26
CA LYS A 16 5.19 -20.03 3.50
C LYS A 16 4.54 -20.29 2.14
N MET A 17 3.88 -19.25 1.61
CA MET A 17 3.48 -19.22 0.22
C MET A 17 4.72 -19.15 -0.70
N LEU A 18 4.62 -19.71 -1.90
CA LEU A 18 5.58 -19.44 -2.96
C LEU A 18 5.54 -17.96 -3.35
N GLN A 19 6.65 -17.40 -3.85
CA GLN A 19 6.73 -15.97 -4.17
C GLN A 19 5.68 -15.52 -5.18
N ASP A 20 5.42 -16.31 -6.22
CA ASP A 20 4.40 -16.00 -7.23
C ASP A 20 2.99 -16.02 -6.62
N GLN A 21 2.67 -17.03 -5.82
CA GLN A 21 1.42 -17.12 -5.09
C GLN A 21 1.23 -15.92 -4.15
N LEU A 22 2.27 -15.55 -3.42
CA LEU A 22 2.24 -14.40 -2.50
C LEU A 22 2.10 -13.09 -3.26
N THR A 23 2.69 -12.96 -4.46
CA THR A 23 2.55 -11.80 -5.33
C THR A 23 1.08 -11.56 -5.68
N GLU A 24 0.40 -12.59 -6.18
CA GLU A 24 -1.01 -12.52 -6.54
C GLU A 24 -1.89 -12.23 -5.32
N TYR A 25 -1.62 -12.92 -4.21
CA TYR A 25 -2.36 -12.76 -2.96
C TYR A 25 -2.27 -11.33 -2.42
N VAL A 26 -1.07 -10.77 -2.34
CA VAL A 26 -0.85 -9.39 -1.88
C VAL A 26 -1.48 -8.38 -2.84
N ALA A 27 -1.35 -8.58 -4.16
CA ALA A 27 -1.95 -7.69 -5.15
C ALA A 27 -3.48 -7.59 -4.99
N GLU A 28 -4.16 -8.71 -4.70
CA GLU A 28 -5.61 -8.70 -4.42
C GLU A 28 -5.93 -8.01 -3.07
N LYS A 29 -5.11 -8.19 -2.04
CA LYS A 29 -5.29 -7.47 -0.76
C LYS A 29 -5.14 -5.96 -0.93
N LEU A 30 -4.19 -5.50 -1.73
CA LEU A 30 -3.97 -4.07 -1.99
C LEU A 30 -5.18 -3.39 -2.68
N LYS A 31 -6.06 -4.14 -3.33
CA LYS A 31 -7.29 -3.62 -3.93
C LYS A 31 -8.44 -3.41 -2.92
N GLN A 32 -8.38 -4.07 -1.76
CA GLN A 32 -9.47 -4.08 -0.77
C GLN A 32 -9.60 -2.78 0.01
N VAL A 33 -8.50 -2.07 0.23
CA VAL A 33 -8.45 -0.77 0.91
C VAL A 33 -7.84 0.29 -0.01
N LYS A 34 -8.18 1.54 0.26
CA LYS A 34 -7.72 2.68 -0.55
C LYS A 34 -6.87 3.66 0.22
N MET A 35 -6.72 3.45 1.52
CA MET A 35 -5.94 4.34 2.38
C MET A 35 -4.67 3.64 2.86
N CYS A 36 -3.58 4.39 2.88
CA CYS A 36 -2.30 3.96 3.44
C CYS A 36 -1.70 5.05 4.31
N THR A 37 -0.69 4.69 5.08
CA THR A 37 0.23 5.65 5.69
C THR A 37 1.56 5.58 4.93
N LEU A 38 1.84 6.64 4.15
CA LEU A 38 3.14 6.83 3.50
C LEU A 38 4.14 7.39 4.52
N VAL A 39 5.25 6.71 4.73
CA VAL A 39 6.35 7.16 5.59
C VAL A 39 7.51 7.62 4.71
N THR A 40 7.94 8.85 4.93
CA THR A 40 9.07 9.49 4.26
C THR A 40 10.00 10.09 5.30
N SER A 41 11.28 10.29 4.98
CA SER A 41 12.22 10.91 5.90
C SER A 41 13.18 11.85 5.16
N LYS A 42 13.64 12.88 5.90
CA LYS A 42 14.78 13.69 5.53
C LYS A 42 15.69 13.79 6.75
N GLY A 43 16.94 13.33 6.61
CA GLY A 43 17.77 13.05 7.77
C GLY A 43 17.09 12.00 8.68
N ASP A 44 17.16 12.19 9.97
CA ASP A 44 16.64 11.28 10.98
C ASP A 44 15.18 11.54 11.38
N ILE A 45 14.48 12.44 10.67
CA ILE A 45 13.10 12.82 11.01
C ILE A 45 12.12 12.08 10.10
N PRO A 46 11.46 11.01 10.59
CA PRO A 46 10.41 10.33 9.86
C PRO A 46 9.11 11.12 9.89
N ARG A 47 8.32 10.99 8.82
CA ARG A 47 6.98 11.56 8.72
C ARG A 47 6.02 10.55 8.11
N GLY A 48 5.02 10.13 8.87
CA GLY A 48 3.85 9.39 8.38
C GLY A 48 2.78 10.35 7.86
N THR A 49 2.22 10.05 6.69
CA THR A 49 1.14 10.83 6.08
C THR A 49 0.06 9.88 5.59
N PRO A 50 -1.20 9.96 6.08
CA PRO A 50 -2.30 9.19 5.52
C PRO A 50 -2.66 9.73 4.13
N LEU A 51 -2.76 8.84 3.16
CA LEU A 51 -3.02 9.16 1.75
C LEU A 51 -3.84 8.05 1.10
N GLU A 52 -4.62 8.44 0.09
CA GLU A 52 -5.22 7.49 -0.83
C GLU A 52 -4.17 6.93 -1.78
N TYR A 53 -4.29 5.64 -2.10
CA TYR A 53 -3.42 4.98 -3.06
C TYR A 53 -4.21 4.08 -4.02
N PHE A 54 -3.57 3.78 -5.14
CA PHE A 54 -4.02 2.80 -6.13
C PHE A 54 -2.88 1.83 -6.41
N SER A 55 -3.21 0.58 -6.69
CA SER A 55 -2.21 -0.46 -6.93
C SER A 55 -2.32 -1.03 -8.34
N ASP A 56 -1.17 -1.20 -8.97
CA ASP A 56 -0.97 -1.97 -10.18
C ASP A 56 -0.04 -3.14 -9.85
N GLY A 57 -0.61 -4.32 -9.69
CA GLY A 57 0.08 -5.40 -9.02
C GLY A 57 0.53 -4.98 -7.63
N LEU A 58 1.84 -5.05 -7.38
CA LEU A 58 2.46 -4.63 -6.12
C LEU A 58 2.91 -3.16 -6.09
N THR A 59 2.93 -2.49 -7.24
CA THR A 59 3.31 -1.08 -7.36
C THR A 59 2.17 -0.19 -6.90
N LEU A 60 2.48 0.83 -6.09
CA LEU A 60 1.48 1.78 -5.63
C LEU A 60 1.64 3.13 -6.36
N TYR A 61 0.50 3.74 -6.66
CA TYR A 61 0.40 5.09 -7.20
C TYR A 61 -0.38 5.98 -6.24
N ILE A 62 0.18 7.14 -5.93
CA ILE A 62 -0.36 8.12 -4.99
C ILE A 62 -0.29 9.49 -5.67
N SER A 63 -1.31 10.33 -5.50
CA SER A 63 -1.26 11.74 -5.96
C SER A 63 -1.07 12.66 -4.76
N PRO A 64 0.18 12.89 -4.30
CA PRO A 64 0.43 13.68 -3.12
C PRO A 64 0.38 15.18 -3.43
N ASP A 65 -0.32 15.94 -2.60
CA ASP A 65 -0.18 17.40 -2.63
C ASP A 65 1.25 17.82 -2.25
N PRO A 66 1.76 18.94 -2.78
CA PRO A 66 3.04 19.50 -2.38
C PRO A 66 3.15 19.70 -0.86
N GLY A 67 4.32 19.48 -0.29
CA GLY A 67 4.54 19.68 1.15
C GLY A 67 5.78 18.94 1.66
N THR A 68 5.82 18.66 2.97
CA THR A 68 6.97 18.01 3.62
C THR A 68 7.26 16.63 3.02
N LYS A 69 6.22 15.83 2.75
CA LYS A 69 6.37 14.49 2.16
C LYS A 69 7.07 14.51 0.79
N THR A 70 6.69 15.47 -0.08
CA THR A 70 7.32 15.60 -1.41
C THR A 70 8.75 16.13 -1.32
N LYS A 71 9.02 17.06 -0.39
CA LYS A 71 10.38 17.53 -0.11
C LYS A 71 11.28 16.41 0.45
N ASN A 72 10.72 15.55 1.30
CA ASN A 72 11.45 14.39 1.82
C ASN A 72 11.79 13.41 0.70
N LEU A 73 10.82 13.06 -0.16
CA LEU A 73 11.02 12.14 -1.29
C LEU A 73 12.09 12.62 -2.27
N LYS A 74 12.14 13.91 -2.56
CA LYS A 74 13.21 14.51 -3.40
C LYS A 74 14.59 14.35 -2.78
N ALA A 75 14.69 14.40 -1.46
CA ALA A 75 15.95 14.25 -0.73
C ALA A 75 16.32 12.79 -0.45
N ASN A 76 15.33 11.94 -0.26
CA ASN A 76 15.49 10.53 0.08
C ASN A 76 14.35 9.71 -0.53
N PRO A 77 14.60 8.94 -1.60
CA PRO A 77 13.57 8.13 -2.24
C PRO A 77 13.18 6.88 -1.44
N ASN A 78 13.90 6.54 -0.37
CA ASN A 78 13.52 5.43 0.47
C ASN A 78 12.20 5.75 1.18
N THR A 79 11.27 4.82 1.10
CA THR A 79 9.95 5.00 1.70
C THR A 79 9.43 3.71 2.28
N SER A 80 8.53 3.83 3.23
CA SER A 80 7.72 2.72 3.72
C SER A 80 6.25 3.08 3.61
N VAL A 81 5.43 2.05 3.37
CA VAL A 81 3.96 2.21 3.33
C VAL A 81 3.35 1.18 4.26
N SER A 82 2.41 1.62 5.09
CA SER A 82 1.61 0.75 5.94
C SER A 82 0.14 0.78 5.49
N ILE A 83 -0.43 -0.41 5.31
CA ILE A 83 -1.81 -0.64 4.89
C ILE A 83 -2.40 -1.69 5.80
N TYR A 84 -3.62 -1.48 6.27
CA TYR A 84 -4.31 -2.43 7.12
C TYR A 84 -5.82 -2.30 6.94
N ASN A 85 -6.53 -3.37 7.25
CA ASN A 85 -7.97 -3.30 7.25
C ASN A 85 -8.48 -2.51 8.46
N ASN A 86 -9.46 -1.65 8.21
CA ASN A 86 -10.06 -0.80 9.23
C ASN A 86 -11.12 -1.61 9.99
N LEU A 87 -10.68 -2.49 10.90
CA LEU A 87 -11.54 -3.29 11.74
C LEU A 87 -11.28 -3.00 13.21
N TYR A 88 -12.34 -2.97 13.99
CA TYR A 88 -12.29 -3.14 15.44
C TYR A 88 -12.70 -4.59 15.73
N PRO A 89 -11.77 -5.54 15.66
CA PRO A 89 -12.12 -6.94 15.77
C PRO A 89 -12.60 -7.24 17.18
N ASP A 90 -13.70 -7.99 17.26
CA ASP A 90 -13.92 -8.83 18.40
C ASP A 90 -12.93 -10.01 18.26
N TRP A 91 -11.92 -10.05 19.14
CA TRP A 91 -10.88 -11.08 19.07
C TRP A 91 -11.38 -12.51 19.28
N GLU A 92 -12.58 -12.70 19.79
CA GLU A 92 -13.19 -14.02 19.93
C GLU A 92 -13.75 -14.52 18.59
N THR A 93 -14.28 -13.62 17.76
CA THR A 93 -15.00 -13.98 16.52
C THR A 93 -14.29 -13.55 15.24
N ASP A 94 -13.61 -12.38 15.26
CA ASP A 94 -13.15 -11.69 14.03
C ASP A 94 -11.64 -11.81 13.78
N TRP A 95 -10.89 -12.48 14.67
CA TRP A 95 -9.44 -12.54 14.59
C TRP A 95 -8.90 -13.00 13.22
N ARG A 96 -9.64 -13.86 12.50
CA ARG A 96 -9.28 -14.34 11.16
C ARG A 96 -9.31 -13.26 10.10
N THR A 97 -10.02 -12.17 10.35
CA THR A 97 -10.16 -11.06 9.42
C THR A 97 -9.06 -10.02 9.56
N VAL A 98 -8.26 -10.10 10.60
CA VAL A 98 -7.20 -9.11 10.88
C VAL A 98 -6.00 -9.32 9.98
N TRP A 99 -5.63 -8.27 9.23
CA TRP A 99 -4.44 -8.26 8.41
C TRP A 99 -3.80 -6.88 8.31
N GLY A 100 -2.50 -6.86 8.01
CA GLY A 100 -1.73 -5.65 7.73
C GLY A 100 -0.57 -5.94 6.79
N ILE A 101 -0.23 -4.94 5.97
CA ILE A 101 0.87 -4.98 5.00
C ILE A 101 1.83 -3.84 5.31
N GLN A 102 3.12 -4.15 5.37
CA GLN A 102 4.20 -3.19 5.39
C GLN A 102 5.04 -3.32 4.13
N ILE A 103 5.21 -2.21 3.41
CA ILE A 103 6.01 -2.15 2.19
C ILE A 103 7.24 -1.30 2.48
N THR A 104 8.42 -1.81 2.18
CA THR A 104 9.66 -1.04 2.10
C THR A 104 10.08 -0.97 0.64
N GLY A 105 10.34 0.23 0.12
CA GLY A 105 10.63 0.40 -1.30
C GLY A 105 11.20 1.76 -1.64
N LYS A 106 11.12 2.09 -2.93
CA LYS A 106 11.54 3.36 -3.51
C LYS A 106 10.33 4.13 -4.01
N GLY A 107 10.28 5.42 -3.66
CA GLY A 107 9.31 6.37 -4.18
C GLY A 107 9.92 7.23 -5.27
N GLU A 108 9.37 7.17 -6.47
CA GLU A 108 9.68 8.06 -7.59
C GLU A 108 8.59 9.12 -7.67
N LEU A 109 8.96 10.38 -7.43
CA LEU A 109 8.04 11.51 -7.51
C LEU A 109 8.18 12.15 -8.89
N PHE A 110 7.09 12.18 -9.65
CA PHE A 110 6.99 12.82 -10.94
C PHE A 110 6.22 14.13 -10.81
N GLU A 111 6.82 15.21 -11.27
CA GLU A 111 6.20 16.54 -11.41
C GLU A 111 6.00 16.86 -12.89
N GLU A 112 5.10 17.78 -13.22
CA GLU A 112 4.87 18.18 -14.61
C GLU A 112 6.16 18.70 -15.24
N GLY A 113 6.55 18.10 -16.38
CA GLY A 113 7.81 18.37 -17.06
C GLY A 113 8.92 17.35 -16.79
N ASP A 114 8.77 16.47 -15.83
CA ASP A 114 9.73 15.39 -15.58
C ASP A 114 9.68 14.32 -16.68
N LEU A 115 10.82 13.72 -16.98
CA LEU A 115 10.86 12.54 -17.85
C LEU A 115 10.01 11.40 -17.23
N GLY A 116 9.07 10.88 -18.00
CA GLY A 116 8.18 9.81 -17.55
C GLY A 116 6.91 10.30 -16.83
N TYR A 117 6.75 11.61 -16.60
CA TYR A 117 5.56 12.17 -15.97
C TYR A 117 4.28 11.76 -16.69
N ASP A 118 4.21 11.93 -18.03
CA ASP A 118 3.01 11.61 -18.79
C ASP A 118 2.62 10.14 -18.65
N SER A 119 3.58 9.22 -18.68
CA SER A 119 3.33 7.78 -18.48
C SER A 119 2.83 7.47 -17.06
N ALA A 120 3.47 8.03 -16.03
CA ALA A 120 3.05 7.85 -14.64
C ALA A 120 1.67 8.48 -14.39
N TYR A 121 1.41 9.62 -15.01
CA TYR A 121 0.15 10.34 -14.91
C TYR A 121 -1.01 9.57 -15.56
N GLU A 122 -0.83 9.08 -16.80
CA GLU A 122 -1.87 8.30 -17.49
C GLU A 122 -2.15 7.00 -16.73
N ARG A 123 -1.12 6.32 -16.21
CA ARG A 123 -1.30 5.12 -15.39
C ARG A 123 -2.05 5.42 -14.09
N GLY A 124 -1.70 6.48 -13.40
CA GLY A 124 -2.42 6.94 -12.21
C GLY A 124 -3.86 7.32 -12.52
N ARG A 125 -4.11 7.98 -13.66
CA ARG A 125 -5.43 8.39 -14.11
C ARG A 125 -6.38 7.22 -14.38
N GLU A 126 -5.89 6.15 -15.01
CA GLU A 126 -6.68 4.93 -15.25
C GLU A 126 -7.22 4.30 -13.96
N MET A 127 -6.45 4.42 -12.87
CA MET A 127 -6.77 3.81 -11.59
C MET A 127 -7.54 4.73 -10.65
N ILE A 128 -7.31 6.04 -10.72
CA ILE A 128 -7.95 7.04 -9.86
C ILE A 128 -9.27 7.50 -10.52
N ASN A 129 -10.40 7.33 -9.83
CA ASN A 129 -11.67 7.87 -10.31
C ASN A 129 -11.74 9.40 -10.07
N PHE A 130 -10.89 10.14 -10.77
CA PHE A 130 -10.86 11.60 -10.69
C PHE A 130 -12.16 12.27 -11.18
N GLU A 131 -12.91 11.63 -12.06
CA GLU A 131 -14.19 12.19 -12.53
C GLU A 131 -15.17 12.35 -11.37
N SER A 132 -15.23 11.37 -10.47
CA SER A 132 -16.07 11.46 -9.27
C SER A 132 -15.66 12.63 -8.38
N TYR A 133 -14.35 12.80 -8.15
CA TYR A 133 -13.81 13.91 -7.38
C TYR A 133 -14.13 15.26 -7.99
N TYR A 134 -13.93 15.44 -9.30
CA TYR A 134 -14.22 16.70 -9.97
C TYR A 134 -15.72 17.01 -10.04
N ARG A 135 -16.57 15.98 -10.23
CA ARG A 135 -18.03 16.16 -10.11
C ARG A 135 -18.43 16.66 -8.73
N ALA A 136 -17.83 16.11 -7.67
CA ALA A 136 -18.06 16.57 -6.31
C ALA A 136 -17.63 18.04 -6.08
N LEU A 137 -16.64 18.52 -6.84
CA LEU A 137 -16.22 19.94 -6.85
C LEU A 137 -17.08 20.83 -7.76
N GLY A 138 -18.15 20.30 -8.38
CA GLY A 138 -19.03 21.05 -9.29
C GLY A 138 -18.40 21.38 -10.65
N LYS A 139 -17.28 20.72 -11.01
CA LYS A 139 -16.60 20.93 -12.30
C LYS A 139 -17.16 19.99 -13.35
N LYS A 140 -17.80 20.56 -14.39
CA LYS A 140 -18.45 19.80 -15.47
C LYS A 140 -17.47 19.11 -16.44
N ASP A 141 -16.29 19.66 -16.62
CA ASP A 141 -15.23 19.13 -17.50
C ASP A 141 -14.02 18.73 -16.65
N ALA A 142 -14.03 17.48 -16.27
CA ALA A 142 -12.90 16.86 -15.58
C ALA A 142 -11.77 16.50 -16.58
N LYS A 143 -11.30 17.47 -17.37
CA LYS A 143 -9.93 17.37 -17.86
C LYS A 143 -9.06 17.52 -16.63
N LEU A 144 -8.49 16.42 -16.19
CA LEU A 144 -7.49 16.41 -15.15
C LEU A 144 -6.54 17.57 -15.39
N SER A 145 -6.48 18.49 -14.45
CA SER A 145 -5.48 19.54 -14.51
C SER A 145 -4.11 18.85 -14.49
N LYS A 146 -3.38 18.93 -15.59
CA LYS A 146 -1.93 18.71 -15.57
C LYS A 146 -1.39 19.50 -14.38
N GLY A 147 -0.29 19.07 -13.79
CA GLY A 147 0.31 19.74 -12.64
C GLY A 147 0.11 19.05 -11.30
N ARG A 148 -0.56 17.88 -11.23
CA ARG A 148 -0.57 17.06 -10.03
C ARG A 148 0.67 16.18 -9.98
N ASN A 149 1.30 16.15 -8.81
CA ASN A 149 2.38 15.20 -8.56
C ASN A 149 1.83 13.76 -8.61
N ILE A 150 2.63 12.87 -9.18
CA ILE A 150 2.40 11.42 -9.11
C ILE A 150 3.59 10.80 -8.40
N LEU A 151 3.32 10.06 -7.35
CA LEU A 151 4.29 9.23 -6.65
C LEU A 151 4.04 7.78 -7.02
N LYS A 152 5.05 7.14 -7.60
CA LYS A 152 5.10 5.70 -7.83
C LYS A 152 5.96 5.07 -6.75
N VAL A 153 5.42 4.13 -5.99
CA VAL A 153 6.17 3.36 -4.99
C VAL A 153 6.41 1.96 -5.52
N THR A 154 7.67 1.64 -5.78
CA THR A 154 8.11 0.31 -6.20
C THR A 154 8.59 -0.46 -4.98
N PRO A 155 7.95 -1.58 -4.61
CA PRO A 155 8.36 -2.36 -3.44
C PRO A 155 9.67 -3.10 -3.67
N GLY A 156 10.54 -3.07 -2.68
CA GLY A 156 11.69 -3.98 -2.57
C GLY A 156 11.41 -5.15 -1.64
N LYS A 157 10.58 -4.91 -0.61
CA LYS A 157 10.14 -5.91 0.35
C LYS A 157 8.71 -5.62 0.78
N ILE A 158 7.90 -6.68 0.94
CA ILE A 158 6.56 -6.62 1.52
C ILE A 158 6.44 -7.63 2.65
N GLU A 159 5.96 -7.19 3.80
CA GLU A 159 5.67 -8.03 4.95
C GLU A 159 4.16 -8.02 5.19
N LEU A 160 3.54 -9.18 5.04
CA LEU A 160 2.14 -9.41 5.32
C LEU A 160 2.00 -10.10 6.66
N LEU A 161 1.15 -9.55 7.54
CA LEU A 161 0.59 -10.25 8.68
C LEU A 161 -0.88 -10.50 8.41
N GLU A 162 -1.33 -11.75 8.50
CA GLU A 162 -2.74 -12.12 8.38
C GLU A 162 -3.05 -13.39 9.18
N PHE A 163 -3.92 -13.26 10.15
CA PHE A 163 -4.25 -14.40 11.00
C PHE A 163 -5.14 -15.43 10.29
N GLY A 164 -5.94 -15.00 9.30
CA GLY A 164 -6.77 -15.89 8.49
C GLY A 164 -5.99 -16.96 7.71
N LEU A 165 -4.68 -16.80 7.54
CA LEU A 165 -3.84 -17.79 6.88
C LEU A 165 -3.55 -19.03 7.73
N ILE A 166 -3.69 -18.94 9.06
CA ILE A 166 -3.37 -20.07 9.96
C ILE A 166 -4.29 -21.28 9.70
N PRO A 167 -5.62 -21.13 9.66
CA PRO A 167 -6.53 -22.23 9.32
C PRO A 167 -6.31 -22.81 7.92
N GLU A 168 -5.74 -22.02 6.99
CA GLU A 168 -5.38 -22.47 5.65
C GLU A 168 -4.05 -23.23 5.60
N GLY A 169 -3.40 -23.39 6.74
CA GLY A 169 -2.14 -24.10 6.89
C GLY A 169 -0.90 -23.29 6.54
N PHE A 170 -1.01 -21.95 6.44
CA PHE A 170 0.12 -21.06 6.22
C PHE A 170 0.47 -20.27 7.48
N ALA A 171 1.74 -19.89 7.62
CA ALA A 171 2.16 -18.98 8.66
C ALA A 171 1.47 -17.62 8.50
N CYS A 172 1.03 -17.01 9.59
CA CYS A 172 0.37 -15.70 9.58
C CYS A 172 1.28 -14.54 9.10
N ARG A 173 2.61 -14.74 9.13
CA ARG A 173 3.57 -13.77 8.61
C ARG A 173 4.16 -14.30 7.32
N GLN A 174 3.99 -13.55 6.24
CA GLN A 174 4.57 -13.84 4.93
C GLN A 174 5.52 -12.72 4.53
N VAL A 175 6.54 -13.02 3.74
CA VAL A 175 7.50 -12.02 3.24
C VAL A 175 7.69 -12.23 1.75
N TRP A 176 7.37 -11.20 0.99
CA TRP A 176 7.72 -11.08 -0.41
C TRP A 176 8.96 -10.19 -0.55
N GLN A 177 9.85 -10.55 -1.46
CA GLN A 177 11.04 -9.77 -1.75
C GLN A 177 11.27 -9.70 -3.25
N ALA A 178 11.58 -8.51 -3.77
CA ALA A 178 11.94 -8.35 -5.17
C ALA A 178 13.19 -9.18 -5.49
N ASN A 179 13.17 -9.84 -6.63
CA ASN A 179 14.38 -10.47 -7.15
C ASN A 179 15.40 -9.36 -7.49
N VAL A 180 16.57 -9.42 -6.88
CA VAL A 180 17.69 -8.50 -7.13
C VAL A 180 18.41 -8.92 -8.40
#